data_cefcebdba934b97deffd2b8e2ea7a7b6
#
_entry.id   cefcebdba934b97deffd2b8e2ea7a7b6
#
_cell.length_a   1.000
_cell.length_b   1.000
_cell.length_c   1.000
_cell.angle_alpha   90.00
_cell.angle_beta   90.00
_cell.angle_gamma   90.00
#
_symmetry.space_group_name_H-M   'P 1'
#
loop_
_entity.id
_entity.type
_entity.pdbx_description
1 polymer ?
#
loop_
_entity_poly.entity_id
_entity_poly.type
_entity_poly.pdbx_seq_one_letter_code
_entity_poly.pdbx_strand_id
1 'polypeptide(L)'
;MIGAAGGMGLWTARHWFAELDDVARVTLCDVEPLSDKARDVISNAPASIEYVRAEYSTFGLSLVDWETVDSASNASLGWPEMSKMDLVVLAVPLSEIGTVMDGLNGQLATDAWLIDMSSVKTAPLANMVKLAGPGVAVVGTHPLFGITGNSITGKTVALVPTQTDDGSLIRWLDGGLQRLGAITMNVTAERHDRYMLIAQTMTHFALMAFGDAVTSSLQGDESLEELRQFGTPPYLAMGAVTGRLLTQNHGLYASIQHTQGAKNIREVFAESAQRLAKSFAEGSLDDIEVELDGLADRYGAAELSISTRLSEEMFRAGRVDPEDDLELMDS
;
A
#
# COMPACT_ATOMS: atom_id res chain seq x y z
N MET A 1 -17.12 -3.16 0.66
CA MET A 1 -15.70 -3.10 0.20
C MET A 1 -15.48 -4.19 -0.81
N ILE A 2 -14.99 -3.87 -1.99
CA ILE A 2 -14.70 -4.78 -3.10
C ILE A 2 -13.19 -5.06 -3.14
N GLY A 3 -12.77 -6.32 -3.30
CA GLY A 3 -11.38 -6.77 -3.17
C GLY A 3 -10.97 -7.04 -1.70
N ALA A 4 -11.91 -7.47 -0.91
CA ALA A 4 -11.78 -7.53 0.55
C ALA A 4 -11.08 -8.79 1.08
N ALA A 5 -10.91 -9.84 0.27
CA ALA A 5 -10.11 -11.01 0.65
C ALA A 5 -8.60 -10.74 0.56
N GLY A 6 -8.21 -9.70 -0.18
CA GLY A 6 -6.84 -9.19 -0.19
C GLY A 6 -6.41 -8.64 1.17
N GLY A 7 -5.12 -8.76 1.49
CA GLY A 7 -4.60 -8.39 2.80
C GLY A 7 -4.93 -6.93 3.20
N MET A 8 -4.74 -5.95 2.30
CA MET A 8 -5.06 -4.55 2.59
C MET A 8 -6.56 -4.32 2.75
N GLY A 9 -7.40 -4.94 1.90
CA GLY A 9 -8.85 -4.83 2.00
C GLY A 9 -9.36 -5.34 3.35
N LEU A 10 -8.96 -6.54 3.74
CA LEU A 10 -9.33 -7.12 5.04
C LEU A 10 -8.83 -6.26 6.21
N TRP A 11 -7.57 -5.86 6.16
CA TRP A 11 -6.95 -5.07 7.22
C TRP A 11 -7.69 -3.74 7.43
N THR A 12 -8.00 -3.03 6.35
CA THR A 12 -8.70 -1.74 6.43
C THR A 12 -10.15 -1.89 6.82
N ALA A 13 -10.82 -2.94 6.36
CA ALA A 13 -12.18 -3.26 6.81
C ALA A 13 -12.22 -3.39 8.33
N ARG A 14 -11.27 -4.12 8.91
CA ARG A 14 -11.22 -4.40 10.35
C ARG A 14 -10.67 -3.25 11.19
N HIS A 15 -9.55 -2.63 10.77
CA HIS A 15 -8.78 -1.70 11.59
C HIS A 15 -8.94 -0.23 11.19
N TRP A 16 -9.81 0.04 10.23
CA TRP A 16 -10.19 1.38 9.83
C TRP A 16 -11.72 1.51 9.83
N PHE A 17 -12.42 0.93 8.85
CA PHE A 17 -13.85 1.19 8.69
C PHE A 17 -14.71 0.65 9.85
N ALA A 18 -14.43 -0.55 10.33
CA ALA A 18 -15.18 -1.13 11.45
C ALA A 18 -14.92 -0.46 12.81
N GLU A 19 -13.90 0.37 12.91
CA GLU A 19 -13.57 1.14 14.12
C GLU A 19 -14.17 2.56 14.13
N LEU A 20 -14.89 2.96 13.05
CA LEU A 20 -15.57 4.24 12.98
C LEU A 20 -16.95 4.14 13.62
N ASP A 21 -17.27 5.03 14.56
CA ASP A 21 -18.50 5.02 15.35
C ASP A 21 -19.78 5.16 14.50
N ASP A 22 -19.69 5.77 13.34
CA ASP A 22 -20.77 6.03 12.40
C ASP A 22 -20.88 4.97 11.28
N VAL A 23 -20.06 3.92 11.32
CA VAL A 23 -20.15 2.75 10.43
C VAL A 23 -20.84 1.61 11.15
N ALA A 24 -22.11 1.37 10.80
CA ALA A 24 -22.89 0.29 11.41
C ALA A 24 -22.58 -1.09 10.82
N ARG A 25 -22.23 -1.14 9.53
CA ARG A 25 -22.01 -2.40 8.80
C ARG A 25 -20.93 -2.24 7.73
N VAL A 26 -20.10 -3.27 7.56
CA VAL A 26 -19.14 -3.41 6.46
C VAL A 26 -19.47 -4.69 5.70
N THR A 27 -19.86 -4.55 4.43
CA THR A 27 -20.05 -5.70 3.53
C THR A 27 -18.76 -5.91 2.74
N LEU A 28 -18.13 -7.06 2.92
CA LEU A 28 -16.93 -7.49 2.19
C LEU A 28 -17.35 -8.25 0.94
N CYS A 29 -16.78 -7.91 -0.20
CA CYS A 29 -17.03 -8.56 -1.47
C CYS A 29 -15.71 -8.90 -2.16
N ASP A 30 -15.55 -10.16 -2.58
CA ASP A 30 -14.36 -10.60 -3.33
C ASP A 30 -14.73 -11.79 -4.24
N VAL A 31 -13.91 -12.03 -5.25
CA VAL A 31 -13.95 -13.23 -6.08
C VAL A 31 -13.28 -14.43 -5.39
N GLU A 32 -12.32 -14.16 -4.51
CA GLU A 32 -11.63 -15.16 -3.72
C GLU A 32 -12.36 -15.42 -2.39
N PRO A 33 -12.41 -16.67 -1.90
CA PRO A 33 -13.01 -16.97 -0.61
C PRO A 33 -12.18 -16.40 0.54
N LEU A 34 -12.85 -16.00 1.64
CA LEU A 34 -12.14 -15.67 2.87
C LEU A 34 -11.46 -16.90 3.46
N SER A 35 -10.18 -16.76 3.83
CA SER A 35 -9.47 -17.77 4.60
C SER A 35 -10.02 -17.86 6.03
N ASP A 36 -9.80 -19.00 6.72
CA ASP A 36 -10.21 -19.17 8.12
C ASP A 36 -9.56 -18.10 9.01
N LYS A 37 -8.29 -17.79 8.80
CA LYS A 37 -7.60 -16.71 9.50
C LYS A 37 -8.28 -15.34 9.29
N ALA A 38 -8.76 -15.07 8.09
CA ALA A 38 -9.51 -13.85 7.79
C ALA A 38 -10.84 -13.80 8.54
N ARG A 39 -11.55 -14.93 8.64
CA ARG A 39 -12.81 -15.06 9.39
C ARG A 39 -12.60 -14.75 10.88
N ASP A 40 -11.53 -15.28 11.48
CA ASP A 40 -11.16 -15.00 12.86
C ASP A 40 -10.89 -13.51 13.11
N VAL A 41 -10.21 -12.86 12.18
CA VAL A 41 -9.89 -11.41 12.27
C VAL A 41 -11.15 -10.57 12.32
N ILE A 42 -12.18 -10.89 11.54
CA ILE A 42 -13.40 -10.08 11.43
C ILE A 42 -14.46 -10.42 12.47
N SER A 43 -14.43 -11.63 13.07
CA SER A 43 -15.42 -12.09 14.05
C SER A 43 -15.54 -11.22 15.31
N ASN A 44 -14.49 -10.48 15.65
CA ASN A 44 -14.41 -9.61 16.83
C ASN A 44 -14.42 -8.11 16.47
N ALA A 45 -14.94 -7.73 15.32
CA ALA A 45 -15.01 -6.32 14.92
C ALA A 45 -16.13 -5.59 15.67
N PRO A 46 -15.98 -4.26 15.96
CA PRO A 46 -17.03 -3.45 16.58
C PRO A 46 -18.25 -3.30 15.69
N ALA A 47 -18.08 -3.07 14.40
CA ALA A 47 -19.17 -3.03 13.43
C ALA A 47 -19.50 -4.45 12.91
N SER A 48 -20.74 -4.68 12.50
CA SER A 48 -21.13 -5.92 11.82
C SER A 48 -20.37 -6.06 10.50
N ILE A 49 -19.65 -7.16 10.32
CA ILE A 49 -18.93 -7.47 9.09
C ILE A 49 -19.58 -8.70 8.42
N GLU A 50 -19.97 -8.53 7.17
CA GLU A 50 -20.56 -9.56 6.34
C GLU A 50 -19.67 -9.83 5.12
N TYR A 51 -19.65 -11.07 4.64
CA TYR A 51 -18.88 -11.42 3.46
C TYR A 51 -19.75 -11.96 2.34
N VAL A 52 -19.44 -11.54 1.12
CA VAL A 52 -20.13 -11.95 -0.11
C VAL A 52 -19.09 -12.37 -1.14
N ARG A 53 -19.23 -13.58 -1.67
CA ARG A 53 -18.41 -14.04 -2.79
C ARG A 53 -19.05 -13.64 -4.11
N ALA A 54 -18.23 -13.03 -4.99
CA ALA A 54 -18.63 -12.64 -6.34
C ALA A 54 -17.88 -13.47 -7.39
N GLU A 55 -18.47 -13.67 -8.56
CA GLU A 55 -17.81 -14.24 -9.74
C GLU A 55 -17.88 -13.27 -10.92
N TYR A 56 -16.84 -13.27 -11.75
CA TYR A 56 -16.89 -12.61 -13.05
C TYR A 56 -17.74 -13.43 -14.01
N SER A 57 -18.81 -12.85 -14.54
CA SER A 57 -19.60 -13.41 -15.63
C SER A 57 -19.43 -12.57 -16.91
N THR A 58 -19.88 -13.10 -18.04
CA THR A 58 -19.90 -12.40 -19.33
C THR A 58 -20.71 -11.08 -19.30
N PHE A 59 -21.51 -10.87 -18.27
CA PHE A 59 -22.38 -9.70 -18.07
C PHE A 59 -21.96 -8.83 -16.89
N GLY A 60 -20.75 -9.03 -16.35
CA GLY A 60 -20.22 -8.35 -15.17
C GLY A 60 -20.07 -9.27 -13.96
N LEU A 61 -19.83 -8.69 -12.79
CA LEU A 61 -19.74 -9.44 -11.53
C LEU A 61 -21.12 -9.99 -11.15
N SER A 62 -21.22 -11.28 -10.89
CA SER A 62 -22.42 -11.92 -10.33
C SER A 62 -22.06 -12.62 -9.02
N LEU A 63 -22.99 -12.65 -8.07
CA LEU A 63 -22.79 -13.31 -6.78
C LEU A 63 -23.07 -14.81 -6.88
N VAL A 64 -22.25 -15.61 -6.23
CA VAL A 64 -22.36 -17.08 -6.23
C VAL A 64 -22.75 -17.60 -4.86
N ASP A 65 -22.19 -17.04 -3.78
CA ASP A 65 -22.46 -17.48 -2.41
C ASP A 65 -22.48 -16.31 -1.44
N TRP A 66 -23.36 -16.41 -0.42
CA TRP A 66 -23.41 -15.52 0.72
C TRP A 66 -23.00 -16.29 1.97
N GLU A 67 -21.97 -15.86 2.65
CA GLU A 67 -21.61 -16.32 3.99
C GLU A 67 -21.68 -15.15 4.97
N THR A 68 -22.63 -15.22 5.93
CA THR A 68 -22.62 -14.33 7.07
C THR A 68 -21.62 -14.86 8.10
N VAL A 69 -20.75 -14.00 8.59
CA VAL A 69 -19.87 -14.31 9.73
C VAL A 69 -20.67 -14.39 11.02
N ASP A 70 -21.90 -13.88 11.00
CA ASP A 70 -22.84 -13.99 12.11
C ASP A 70 -23.89 -15.08 11.79
N SER A 71 -23.96 -16.10 12.62
CA SER A 71 -24.61 -17.38 12.41
C SER A 71 -26.17 -17.36 12.36
N ALA A 72 -26.81 -16.24 12.14
CA ALA A 72 -28.25 -16.09 12.37
C ALA A 72 -29.14 -15.88 11.13
N SER A 73 -28.65 -15.69 9.92
CA SER A 73 -29.55 -15.51 8.76
C SER A 73 -29.03 -16.10 7.45
N ASN A 74 -29.61 -17.22 7.03
CA ASN A 74 -29.53 -17.74 5.66
C ASN A 74 -30.46 -16.91 4.75
N ALA A 75 -29.92 -15.94 4.01
CA ALA A 75 -30.65 -15.30 2.91
C ALA A 75 -29.76 -15.28 1.66
N SER A 76 -30.17 -15.96 0.59
CA SER A 76 -29.56 -15.84 -0.73
C SER A 76 -29.95 -14.47 -1.29
N LEU A 77 -29.05 -13.52 -1.26
CA LEU A 77 -29.21 -12.22 -1.90
C LEU A 77 -28.28 -12.16 -3.12
N GLY A 78 -28.80 -11.64 -4.23
CA GLY A 78 -27.99 -11.19 -5.36
C GLY A 78 -26.98 -10.12 -4.93
N TRP A 79 -26.20 -9.56 -5.88
CA TRP A 79 -25.31 -8.42 -5.64
C TRP A 79 -25.84 -7.59 -4.47
N PRO A 80 -25.01 -7.24 -3.45
CA PRO A 80 -25.48 -6.25 -2.50
C PRO A 80 -26.03 -5.12 -3.35
N GLU A 81 -27.30 -4.76 -3.17
CA GLU A 81 -27.91 -3.71 -3.97
C GLU A 81 -27.03 -2.48 -3.82
N MET A 82 -26.10 -2.27 -4.77
CA MET A 82 -25.10 -1.19 -4.71
C MET A 82 -25.78 0.17 -4.54
N SER A 83 -27.03 0.27 -4.99
CA SER A 83 -27.88 1.43 -4.77
C SER A 83 -28.29 1.67 -3.30
N LYS A 84 -28.00 0.74 -2.39
CA LYS A 84 -28.24 0.89 -0.93
C LYS A 84 -26.96 1.09 -0.13
N MET A 85 -25.80 1.15 -0.79
CA MET A 85 -24.53 1.39 -0.12
C MET A 85 -24.27 2.89 0.00
N ASP A 86 -24.03 3.35 1.22
CA ASP A 86 -23.64 4.74 1.49
C ASP A 86 -22.21 4.99 1.00
N LEU A 87 -21.32 3.99 1.15
CA LEU A 87 -19.91 4.07 0.73
C LEU A 87 -19.49 2.78 0.02
N VAL A 88 -18.87 2.90 -1.15
CA VAL A 88 -18.18 1.82 -1.85
C VAL A 88 -16.68 2.03 -1.81
N VAL A 89 -15.95 1.01 -1.39
CA VAL A 89 -14.49 1.01 -1.28
C VAL A 89 -13.89 0.02 -2.25
N LEU A 90 -13.01 0.48 -3.15
CA LEU A 90 -12.27 -0.37 -4.09
C LEU A 90 -10.88 -0.70 -3.52
N ALA A 91 -10.70 -1.94 -3.07
CA ALA A 91 -9.43 -2.47 -2.58
C ALA A 91 -8.86 -3.56 -3.52
N VAL A 92 -9.19 -3.46 -4.81
CA VAL A 92 -8.76 -4.39 -5.86
C VAL A 92 -7.42 -3.99 -6.48
N PRO A 93 -6.71 -4.92 -7.16
CA PRO A 93 -5.53 -4.57 -7.94
C PRO A 93 -5.81 -3.45 -8.95
N LEU A 94 -4.81 -2.63 -9.22
CA LEU A 94 -4.92 -1.49 -10.13
C LEU A 94 -5.49 -1.87 -11.51
N SER A 95 -5.11 -3.04 -12.03
CA SER A 95 -5.60 -3.59 -13.30
C SER A 95 -7.10 -3.86 -13.31
N GLU A 96 -7.69 -4.13 -12.16
CA GLU A 96 -9.09 -4.55 -12.02
C GLU A 96 -10.04 -3.37 -11.79
N ILE A 97 -9.53 -2.19 -11.44
CA ILE A 97 -10.38 -1.02 -11.14
C ILE A 97 -11.32 -0.71 -12.32
N GLY A 98 -10.79 -0.76 -13.55
CA GLY A 98 -11.61 -0.54 -14.76
C GLY A 98 -12.78 -1.52 -14.86
N THR A 99 -12.51 -2.80 -14.76
CA THR A 99 -13.50 -3.89 -14.84
C THR A 99 -14.56 -3.75 -13.75
N VAL A 100 -14.13 -3.46 -12.51
CA VAL A 100 -15.07 -3.26 -11.38
C VAL A 100 -15.93 -2.02 -11.62
N MET A 101 -15.35 -0.92 -12.08
CA MET A 101 -16.10 0.30 -12.37
C MET A 101 -17.11 0.13 -13.53
N ASP A 102 -16.77 -0.64 -14.55
CA ASP A 102 -17.71 -0.99 -15.63
C ASP A 102 -18.92 -1.77 -15.06
N GLY A 103 -18.68 -2.70 -14.13
CA GLY A 103 -19.72 -3.44 -13.43
C GLY A 103 -20.57 -2.59 -12.49
N LEU A 104 -20.02 -1.53 -11.92
CA LEU A 104 -20.73 -0.60 -11.02
C LEU A 104 -21.49 0.51 -11.76
N ASN A 105 -21.28 0.66 -13.05
CA ASN A 105 -21.86 1.74 -13.84
C ASN A 105 -23.40 1.74 -13.75
N GLY A 106 -23.94 2.86 -13.26
CA GLY A 106 -25.38 3.02 -13.09
C GLY A 106 -26.01 2.24 -11.92
N GLN A 107 -25.21 1.60 -11.06
CA GLN A 107 -25.68 0.82 -9.91
C GLN A 107 -25.56 1.55 -8.58
N LEU A 108 -24.73 2.59 -8.49
CA LEU A 108 -24.55 3.39 -7.28
C LEU A 108 -25.71 4.36 -7.06
N ALA A 109 -26.05 4.62 -5.79
CA ALA A 109 -26.97 5.70 -5.46
C ALA A 109 -26.40 7.06 -5.88
N THR A 110 -27.26 8.03 -6.18
CA THR A 110 -26.82 9.38 -6.59
C THR A 110 -26.08 10.16 -5.51
N ASP A 111 -26.23 9.78 -4.27
CA ASP A 111 -25.58 10.38 -3.09
C ASP A 111 -24.54 9.46 -2.45
N ALA A 112 -24.21 8.35 -3.11
CA ALA A 112 -23.20 7.42 -2.64
C ALA A 112 -21.79 8.01 -2.67
N TRP A 113 -20.95 7.52 -1.80
CA TRP A 113 -19.52 7.79 -1.75
C TRP A 113 -18.73 6.65 -2.37
N LEU A 114 -17.66 6.99 -3.09
CA LEU A 114 -16.80 6.02 -3.75
C LEU A 114 -15.33 6.36 -3.47
N ILE A 115 -14.58 5.40 -2.93
CA ILE A 115 -13.14 5.55 -2.69
C ILE A 115 -12.36 4.38 -3.27
N ASP A 116 -11.09 4.60 -3.61
CA ASP A 116 -10.13 3.57 -3.96
C ASP A 116 -8.94 3.57 -3.00
N MET A 117 -8.19 2.47 -2.98
CA MET A 117 -7.02 2.28 -2.13
C MET A 117 -5.75 1.97 -2.93
N SER A 118 -5.76 2.19 -4.24
CA SER A 118 -4.63 1.87 -5.13
C SER A 118 -3.40 2.76 -4.87
N SER A 119 -2.24 2.30 -5.32
CA SER A 119 -0.96 3.04 -5.17
C SER A 119 -0.77 4.15 -6.21
N VAL A 120 -1.67 4.30 -7.17
CA VAL A 120 -1.67 5.33 -8.22
C VAL A 120 -3.01 6.04 -8.21
N LYS A 121 -3.05 7.34 -8.44
CA LYS A 121 -4.28 8.14 -8.29
C LYS A 121 -4.79 8.73 -9.59
N THR A 122 -3.94 9.27 -10.46
CA THR A 122 -4.38 10.06 -11.63
C THR A 122 -5.31 9.27 -12.55
N ALA A 123 -4.89 8.11 -13.04
CA ALA A 123 -5.68 7.34 -13.99
C ALA A 123 -6.90 6.64 -13.34
N PRO A 124 -6.78 5.99 -12.17
CA PRO A 124 -7.93 5.39 -11.49
C PRO A 124 -9.03 6.39 -11.17
N LEU A 125 -8.68 7.54 -10.58
CA LEU A 125 -9.68 8.54 -10.20
C LEU A 125 -10.39 9.15 -11.40
N ALA A 126 -9.67 9.40 -12.50
CA ALA A 126 -10.28 9.87 -13.75
C ALA A 126 -11.33 8.87 -14.28
N ASN A 127 -11.02 7.56 -14.21
CA ASN A 127 -11.95 6.51 -14.61
C ASN A 127 -13.15 6.40 -13.65
N MET A 128 -12.91 6.44 -12.34
CA MET A 128 -13.95 6.41 -11.32
C MET A 128 -14.92 7.58 -11.47
N VAL A 129 -14.42 8.80 -11.59
CA VAL A 129 -15.25 10.01 -11.81
C VAL A 129 -16.11 9.89 -13.06
N LYS A 130 -15.55 9.32 -14.14
CA LYS A 130 -16.28 9.13 -15.40
C LYS A 130 -17.43 8.11 -15.28
N LEU A 131 -17.24 7.03 -14.53
CA LEU A 131 -18.13 5.86 -14.48
C LEU A 131 -19.05 5.83 -13.25
N ALA A 132 -18.73 6.56 -12.18
CA ALA A 132 -19.52 6.56 -10.95
C ALA A 132 -20.96 7.09 -11.13
N GLY A 133 -21.16 7.95 -12.11
CA GLY A 133 -22.47 8.57 -12.38
C GLY A 133 -22.65 9.91 -11.66
N PRO A 134 -23.75 10.62 -11.97
CA PRO A 134 -24.00 11.95 -11.41
C PRO A 134 -24.30 11.87 -9.91
N GLY A 135 -23.74 12.82 -9.16
CA GLY A 135 -24.00 12.96 -7.72
C GLY A 135 -23.14 12.07 -6.81
N VAL A 136 -22.42 11.10 -7.36
CA VAL A 136 -21.49 10.26 -6.57
C VAL A 136 -20.23 11.04 -6.26
N ALA A 137 -19.92 11.17 -4.97
CA ALA A 137 -18.65 11.77 -4.53
C ALA A 137 -17.50 10.76 -4.62
N VAL A 138 -16.39 11.14 -5.23
CA VAL A 138 -15.21 10.30 -5.44
C VAL A 138 -14.00 10.91 -4.75
N VAL A 139 -13.34 10.13 -3.88
CA VAL A 139 -12.06 10.49 -3.24
C VAL A 139 -11.11 9.31 -3.33
N GLY A 140 -9.88 9.58 -3.78
CA GLY A 140 -8.81 8.57 -3.72
C GLY A 140 -8.21 8.48 -2.32
N THR A 141 -7.88 7.27 -1.90
CA THR A 141 -7.07 7.07 -0.70
C THR A 141 -5.85 6.21 -1.01
N HIS A 142 -4.77 6.42 -0.30
CA HIS A 142 -3.61 5.54 -0.37
C HIS A 142 -3.02 5.35 1.03
N PRO A 143 -3.23 4.17 1.67
CA PRO A 143 -2.50 3.79 2.86
C PRO A 143 -1.01 3.67 2.56
N LEU A 144 -0.19 4.60 3.08
CA LEU A 144 1.26 4.67 2.83
C LEU A 144 2.03 3.74 3.78
N PHE A 145 1.50 2.54 4.02
CA PHE A 145 2.10 1.55 4.91
C PHE A 145 1.80 0.12 4.44
N GLY A 146 2.67 -0.80 4.80
CA GLY A 146 2.40 -2.25 4.68
C GLY A 146 1.52 -2.74 5.82
N ILE A 147 0.91 -3.91 5.62
CA ILE A 147 0.06 -4.56 6.64
C ILE A 147 0.95 -5.00 7.81
N THR A 148 0.96 -4.19 8.86
CA THR A 148 1.72 -4.46 10.09
C THR A 148 0.93 -4.00 11.30
N GLY A 149 0.85 -4.86 12.32
CA GLY A 149 0.10 -4.56 13.53
C GLY A 149 -1.41 -4.47 13.32
N ASN A 150 -2.12 -4.17 14.39
CA ASN A 150 -3.58 -4.19 14.48
C ASN A 150 -4.17 -2.79 14.73
N SER A 151 -3.47 -1.72 14.37
CA SER A 151 -3.93 -0.34 14.55
C SER A 151 -3.48 0.55 13.42
N ILE A 152 -4.33 1.50 13.05
CA ILE A 152 -4.01 2.58 12.10
C ILE A 152 -3.29 3.76 12.76
N THR A 153 -3.20 3.79 14.08
CA THR A 153 -2.56 4.86 14.85
C THR A 153 -1.12 5.09 14.39
N GLY A 154 -0.78 6.34 14.11
CA GLY A 154 0.54 6.77 13.62
C GLY A 154 0.83 6.41 12.16
N LYS A 155 -0.07 5.72 11.46
CA LYS A 155 0.10 5.39 10.04
C LYS A 155 -0.41 6.53 9.17
N THR A 156 0.27 6.74 8.03
CA THR A 156 -0.09 7.82 7.10
C THR A 156 -1.03 7.32 6.02
N VAL A 157 -2.09 8.09 5.73
CA VAL A 157 -3.01 7.88 4.61
C VAL A 157 -3.05 9.14 3.75
N ALA A 158 -2.73 9.02 2.47
CA ALA A 158 -2.94 10.10 1.52
C ALA A 158 -4.42 10.14 1.13
N LEU A 159 -4.98 11.34 1.09
CA LEU A 159 -6.35 11.65 0.67
C LEU A 159 -6.31 12.53 -0.57
N VAL A 160 -6.99 12.11 -1.62
CA VAL A 160 -6.94 12.76 -2.95
C VAL A 160 -8.37 13.09 -3.38
N PRO A 161 -8.88 14.28 -3.04
CA PRO A 161 -10.22 14.70 -3.44
C PRO A 161 -10.31 14.89 -4.95
N THR A 162 -11.50 14.67 -5.50
CA THR A 162 -11.82 14.98 -6.89
C THR A 162 -12.86 16.12 -6.96
N GLN A 163 -13.14 16.59 -8.19
CA GLN A 163 -14.13 17.64 -8.41
C GLN A 163 -15.59 17.18 -8.14
N THR A 164 -15.85 15.88 -7.95
CA THR A 164 -17.19 15.37 -7.63
C THR A 164 -17.46 15.35 -6.12
N ASP A 165 -16.44 15.51 -5.28
CA ASP A 165 -16.60 15.65 -3.85
C ASP A 165 -16.87 17.13 -3.48
N ASP A 166 -17.99 17.43 -2.86
CA ASP A 166 -18.34 18.74 -2.31
C ASP A 166 -17.58 19.07 -1.01
N GLY A 167 -16.66 18.20 -0.62
CA GLY A 167 -15.91 18.23 0.63
C GLY A 167 -16.53 17.45 1.77
N SER A 168 -17.67 16.80 1.59
CA SER A 168 -18.29 15.99 2.64
C SER A 168 -17.55 14.68 2.87
N LEU A 169 -17.25 13.94 1.80
CA LEU A 169 -16.51 12.68 1.87
C LEU A 169 -15.09 12.89 2.39
N ILE A 170 -14.35 13.88 1.85
CA ILE A 170 -12.98 14.14 2.31
C ILE A 170 -12.93 14.53 3.80
N ARG A 171 -13.87 15.35 4.28
CA ARG A 171 -13.94 15.72 5.71
C ARG A 171 -14.29 14.53 6.59
N TRP A 172 -15.17 13.65 6.14
CA TRP A 172 -15.54 12.42 6.87
C TRP A 172 -14.34 11.48 6.99
N LEU A 173 -13.62 11.22 5.88
CA LEU A 173 -12.40 10.41 5.86
C LEU A 173 -11.32 11.00 6.76
N ASP A 174 -11.01 12.27 6.61
CA ASP A 174 -10.00 12.97 7.39
C ASP A 174 -10.30 12.96 8.89
N GLY A 175 -11.51 13.35 9.25
CA GLY A 175 -11.94 13.35 10.66
C GLY A 175 -12.00 11.95 11.27
N GLY A 176 -12.47 10.95 10.53
CA GLY A 176 -12.51 9.56 10.96
C GLY A 176 -11.11 9.00 11.21
N LEU A 177 -10.20 9.17 10.25
CA LEU A 177 -8.82 8.72 10.36
C LEU A 177 -8.08 9.38 11.52
N GLN A 178 -8.23 10.70 11.69
CA GLN A 178 -7.60 11.43 12.80
C GLN A 178 -8.13 10.97 14.16
N ARG A 179 -9.44 10.67 14.30
CA ARG A 179 -9.99 10.08 15.54
C ARG A 179 -9.36 8.73 15.88
N LEU A 180 -9.02 7.94 14.87
CA LEU A 180 -8.29 6.66 15.03
C LEU A 180 -6.77 6.85 15.23
N GLY A 181 -6.29 8.09 15.29
CA GLY A 181 -4.87 8.41 15.49
C GLY A 181 -4.00 8.28 14.23
N ALA A 182 -4.59 8.16 13.05
CA ALA A 182 -3.85 8.17 11.79
C ALA A 182 -3.38 9.58 11.44
N ILE A 183 -2.36 9.65 10.58
CA ILE A 183 -1.86 10.88 9.97
C ILE A 183 -2.46 10.98 8.57
N THR A 184 -3.14 12.07 8.26
CA THR A 184 -3.73 12.30 6.95
C THR A 184 -2.97 13.34 6.15
N MET A 185 -2.88 13.16 4.83
CA MET A 185 -2.25 14.09 3.90
C MET A 185 -3.18 14.36 2.72
N ASN A 186 -3.69 15.60 2.61
CA ASN A 186 -4.47 16.05 1.46
C ASN A 186 -3.53 16.46 0.32
N VAL A 187 -3.71 15.87 -0.86
CA VAL A 187 -2.81 16.06 -2.01
C VAL A 187 -3.58 15.90 -3.33
N THR A 188 -3.13 16.57 -4.41
CA THR A 188 -3.69 16.31 -5.75
C THR A 188 -3.18 14.98 -6.33
N ALA A 189 -3.94 14.38 -7.25
CA ALA A 189 -3.58 13.11 -7.88
C ALA A 189 -2.20 13.15 -8.55
N GLU A 190 -1.91 14.23 -9.28
CA GLU A 190 -0.64 14.41 -9.99
C GLU A 190 0.54 14.56 -9.04
N ARG A 191 0.34 15.28 -7.94
CA ARG A 191 1.39 15.46 -6.93
C ARG A 191 1.64 14.16 -6.15
N HIS A 192 0.56 13.43 -5.82
CA HIS A 192 0.65 12.10 -5.23
C HIS A 192 1.48 11.17 -6.11
N ASP A 193 1.10 11.01 -7.38
CA ASP A 193 1.76 10.07 -8.29
C ASP A 193 3.23 10.45 -8.51
N ARG A 194 3.53 11.75 -8.63
CA ARG A 194 4.92 12.22 -8.72
C ARG A 194 5.77 11.85 -7.50
N TYR A 195 5.22 11.96 -6.29
CA TYR A 195 5.94 11.53 -5.08
C TYR A 195 6.05 10.02 -4.99
N MET A 196 5.05 9.26 -5.44
CA MET A 196 5.11 7.79 -5.44
C MET A 196 6.14 7.25 -6.44
N LEU A 197 6.41 7.95 -7.54
CA LEU A 197 7.54 7.58 -8.41
C LEU A 197 8.87 7.60 -7.66
N ILE A 198 9.06 8.51 -6.71
CA ILE A 198 10.29 8.59 -5.91
C ILE A 198 10.21 7.66 -4.69
N ALA A 199 9.20 7.88 -3.84
CA ALA A 199 9.10 7.21 -2.54
C ALA A 199 8.78 5.71 -2.65
N GLN A 200 8.18 5.28 -3.76
CA GLN A 200 7.78 3.89 -3.95
C GLN A 200 8.52 3.25 -5.13
N THR A 201 8.35 3.75 -6.36
CA THR A 201 8.90 3.10 -7.55
C THR A 201 10.42 3.07 -7.54
N MET A 202 11.07 4.22 -7.34
CA MET A 202 12.54 4.30 -7.29
C MET A 202 13.12 3.56 -6.08
N THR A 203 12.49 3.71 -4.90
CA THR A 203 12.95 3.04 -3.68
C THR A 203 12.88 1.53 -3.80
N HIS A 204 11.76 0.98 -4.29
CA HIS A 204 11.66 -0.47 -4.52
C HIS A 204 12.65 -0.96 -5.57
N PHE A 205 12.85 -0.20 -6.64
CA PHE A 205 13.85 -0.53 -7.66
C PHE A 205 15.26 -0.55 -7.08
N ALA A 206 15.63 0.45 -6.26
CA ALA A 206 16.92 0.50 -5.59
C ALA A 206 17.17 -0.71 -4.67
N LEU A 207 16.16 -1.11 -3.90
CA LEU A 207 16.22 -2.30 -3.03
C LEU A 207 16.36 -3.60 -3.84
N MET A 208 15.62 -3.75 -4.93
CA MET A 208 15.76 -4.90 -5.83
C MET A 208 17.15 -4.93 -6.48
N ALA A 209 17.63 -3.79 -6.97
CA ALA A 209 18.96 -3.69 -7.57
C ALA A 209 20.08 -3.98 -6.55
N PHE A 210 19.91 -3.55 -5.29
CA PHE A 210 20.82 -3.88 -4.20
C PHE A 210 20.83 -5.40 -3.95
N GLY A 211 19.66 -6.05 -3.83
CA GLY A 211 19.58 -7.49 -3.62
C GLY A 211 20.17 -8.30 -4.76
N ASP A 212 19.92 -7.90 -6.00
CA ASP A 212 20.51 -8.51 -7.20
C ASP A 212 22.05 -8.34 -7.21
N ALA A 213 22.55 -7.14 -6.94
CA ALA A 213 23.98 -6.89 -6.87
C ALA A 213 24.67 -7.70 -5.77
N VAL A 214 24.07 -7.78 -4.56
CA VAL A 214 24.60 -8.59 -3.47
C VAL A 214 24.71 -10.06 -3.88
N THR A 215 23.62 -10.65 -4.36
CA THR A 215 23.61 -12.07 -4.74
C THR A 215 24.55 -12.37 -5.90
N SER A 216 24.67 -11.47 -6.87
CA SER A 216 25.59 -11.59 -8.01
C SER A 216 27.07 -11.40 -7.65
N SER A 217 27.36 -10.82 -6.47
CA SER A 217 28.75 -10.60 -6.00
C SER A 217 29.30 -11.79 -5.20
N LEU A 218 28.45 -12.71 -4.74
CA LEU A 218 28.88 -13.91 -4.02
C LEU A 218 29.65 -14.86 -4.94
N GLN A 219 30.72 -15.47 -4.43
CA GLN A 219 31.62 -16.34 -5.18
C GLN A 219 31.72 -17.73 -4.54
N GLY A 220 31.81 -18.75 -5.39
CA GLY A 220 32.04 -20.12 -4.94
C GLY A 220 30.95 -20.65 -4.00
N ASP A 221 31.33 -20.88 -2.75
CA ASP A 221 30.48 -21.40 -1.67
C ASP A 221 29.99 -20.31 -0.70
N GLU A 222 30.28 -19.03 -0.98
CA GLU A 222 29.80 -17.91 -0.15
C GLU A 222 28.26 -17.87 -0.12
N SER A 223 27.70 -17.51 1.04
CA SER A 223 26.26 -17.46 1.27
C SER A 223 25.80 -16.13 1.88
N LEU A 224 24.51 -15.81 1.72
CA LEU A 224 23.89 -14.67 2.40
C LEU A 224 23.92 -14.82 3.92
N GLU A 225 23.87 -16.05 4.43
CA GLU A 225 23.96 -16.34 5.86
C GLU A 225 25.36 -15.98 6.40
N GLU A 226 26.41 -16.40 5.72
CA GLU A 226 27.77 -16.04 6.07
C GLU A 226 28.01 -14.54 5.95
N LEU A 227 27.63 -13.93 4.82
CA LEU A 227 27.76 -12.48 4.60
C LEU A 227 27.05 -11.67 5.70
N ARG A 228 25.92 -12.15 6.24
CA ARG A 228 25.19 -11.48 7.33
C ARG A 228 26.05 -11.35 8.59
N GLN A 229 26.97 -12.28 8.87
CA GLN A 229 27.86 -12.23 10.02
C GLN A 229 28.89 -11.08 9.91
N PHE A 230 29.19 -10.64 8.69
CA PHE A 230 30.04 -9.48 8.40
C PHE A 230 29.23 -8.18 8.22
N GLY A 231 27.90 -8.26 8.47
CA GLY A 231 26.98 -7.17 8.17
C GLY A 231 27.22 -5.91 9.00
N THR A 232 27.52 -4.81 8.33
CA THR A 232 27.46 -3.48 8.95
C THR A 232 26.01 -3.05 9.16
N PRO A 233 25.69 -2.16 10.12
CA PRO A 233 24.30 -1.72 10.34
C PRO A 233 23.55 -1.27 9.08
N PRO A 234 24.13 -0.46 8.17
CA PRO A 234 23.47 -0.12 6.91
C PRO A 234 23.18 -1.33 6.02
N TYR A 235 24.12 -2.30 5.91
CA TYR A 235 23.91 -3.51 5.12
C TYR A 235 22.75 -4.34 5.70
N LEU A 236 22.73 -4.55 7.02
CA LEU A 236 21.68 -5.33 7.69
C LEU A 236 20.29 -4.69 7.50
N ALA A 237 20.20 -3.35 7.64
CA ALA A 237 18.95 -2.63 7.42
C ALA A 237 18.45 -2.75 5.97
N MET A 238 19.32 -2.51 4.99
CA MET A 238 18.97 -2.64 3.57
C MET A 238 18.62 -4.08 3.21
N GLY A 239 19.39 -5.06 3.71
CA GLY A 239 19.13 -6.48 3.49
C GLY A 239 17.79 -6.94 4.06
N ALA A 240 17.44 -6.51 5.27
CA ALA A 240 16.16 -6.82 5.91
C ALA A 240 14.97 -6.25 5.11
N VAL A 241 15.05 -4.98 4.69
CA VAL A 241 13.97 -4.35 3.89
C VAL A 241 13.87 -5.00 2.51
N THR A 242 15.00 -5.33 1.86
CA THR A 242 15.03 -6.06 0.58
C THR A 242 14.41 -7.44 0.72
N GLY A 243 14.80 -8.23 1.72
CA GLY A 243 14.25 -9.54 1.99
C GLY A 243 12.73 -9.48 2.21
N ARG A 244 12.27 -8.54 3.04
CA ARG A 244 10.84 -8.30 3.24
C ARG A 244 10.10 -7.99 1.94
N LEU A 245 10.67 -7.15 1.05
CA LEU A 245 10.08 -6.84 -0.24
C LEU A 245 9.92 -8.11 -1.09
N LEU A 246 10.93 -8.98 -1.09
CA LEU A 246 10.94 -10.21 -1.87
C LEU A 246 10.01 -11.32 -1.31
N THR A 247 9.57 -11.23 -0.05
CA THR A 247 8.58 -12.16 0.52
C THR A 247 7.13 -11.73 0.29
N GLN A 248 6.88 -10.53 -0.23
CA GLN A 248 5.55 -9.99 -0.45
C GLN A 248 5.01 -10.33 -1.85
N ASN A 249 3.79 -9.85 -2.15
CA ASN A 249 3.14 -10.10 -3.45
C ASN A 249 3.92 -9.45 -4.61
N HIS A 250 4.59 -10.25 -5.41
CA HIS A 250 5.38 -9.79 -6.55
C HIS A 250 4.52 -9.09 -7.62
N GLY A 251 3.25 -9.45 -7.78
CA GLY A 251 2.32 -8.78 -8.70
C GLY A 251 2.09 -7.32 -8.34
N LEU A 252 2.02 -7.00 -7.04
CA LEU A 252 1.93 -5.61 -6.57
C LEU A 252 3.19 -4.82 -6.98
N TYR A 253 4.38 -5.36 -6.73
CA TYR A 253 5.62 -4.67 -7.09
C TYR A 253 5.80 -4.55 -8.60
N ALA A 254 5.43 -5.57 -9.37
CA ALA A 254 5.43 -5.51 -10.82
C ALA A 254 4.51 -4.39 -11.34
N SER A 255 3.31 -4.24 -10.79
CA SER A 255 2.37 -3.17 -11.16
C SER A 255 2.92 -1.78 -10.84
N ILE A 256 3.54 -1.60 -9.66
CA ILE A 256 4.22 -0.34 -9.28
C ILE A 256 5.35 -0.02 -10.26
N GLN A 257 6.16 -1.01 -10.63
CA GLN A 257 7.26 -0.85 -11.57
C GLN A 257 6.80 -0.64 -13.03
N HIS A 258 5.53 -0.86 -13.33
CA HIS A 258 4.94 -0.66 -14.66
C HIS A 258 4.09 0.61 -14.78
N THR A 259 4.00 1.43 -13.72
CA THR A 259 3.23 2.67 -13.73
C THR A 259 3.79 3.71 -14.71
N GLN A 260 2.96 4.66 -15.11
CA GLN A 260 3.40 5.77 -15.95
C GLN A 260 4.53 6.55 -15.26
N GLY A 261 5.63 6.80 -15.98
CA GLY A 261 6.82 7.47 -15.45
C GLY A 261 7.83 6.54 -14.76
N ALA A 262 7.48 5.29 -14.47
CA ALA A 262 8.37 4.34 -13.80
C ALA A 262 9.69 4.10 -14.57
N LYS A 263 9.63 4.05 -15.90
CA LYS A 263 10.84 3.93 -16.72
C LYS A 263 11.80 5.07 -16.45
N ASN A 264 11.32 6.31 -16.55
CA ASN A 264 12.17 7.50 -16.41
C ASN A 264 12.79 7.59 -15.00
N ILE A 265 12.02 7.28 -13.94
CA ILE A 265 12.57 7.39 -12.58
C ILE A 265 13.63 6.31 -12.30
N ARG A 266 13.53 5.11 -12.91
CA ARG A 266 14.59 4.10 -12.85
C ARG A 266 15.84 4.52 -13.62
N GLU A 267 15.66 5.16 -14.77
CA GLU A 267 16.78 5.73 -15.54
C GLU A 267 17.52 6.79 -14.72
N VAL A 268 16.81 7.71 -14.06
CA VAL A 268 17.41 8.70 -13.15
C VAL A 268 18.24 8.04 -12.05
N PHE A 269 17.72 6.96 -11.44
CA PHE A 269 18.47 6.22 -10.43
C PHE A 269 19.73 5.56 -11.01
N ALA A 270 19.61 4.86 -12.14
CA ALA A 270 20.72 4.17 -12.79
C ALA A 270 21.81 5.15 -13.24
N GLU A 271 21.45 6.27 -13.84
CA GLU A 271 22.38 7.33 -14.23
C GLU A 271 23.11 7.93 -13.03
N SER A 272 22.38 8.16 -11.92
CA SER A 272 22.99 8.66 -10.68
C SER A 272 24.00 7.66 -10.10
N ALA A 273 23.66 6.37 -10.09
CA ALA A 273 24.58 5.32 -9.64
C ALA A 273 25.83 5.22 -10.54
N GLN A 274 25.66 5.27 -11.87
CA GLN A 274 26.76 5.25 -12.82
C GLN A 274 27.68 6.47 -12.68
N ARG A 275 27.08 7.66 -12.51
CA ARG A 275 27.84 8.90 -12.31
C ARG A 275 28.71 8.84 -11.04
N LEU A 276 28.12 8.40 -9.93
CA LEU A 276 28.85 8.22 -8.67
C LEU A 276 29.95 7.16 -8.80
N ALA A 277 29.66 6.01 -9.40
CA ALA A 277 30.64 4.96 -9.62
C ALA A 277 31.83 5.46 -10.44
N LYS A 278 31.58 6.25 -11.49
CA LYS A 278 32.64 6.85 -12.31
C LYS A 278 33.42 7.88 -11.52
N SER A 279 32.75 8.81 -10.80
CA SER A 279 33.42 9.83 -9.98
C SER A 279 34.33 9.19 -8.94
N PHE A 280 33.89 8.12 -8.28
CA PHE A 280 34.69 7.43 -7.26
C PHE A 280 35.85 6.61 -7.85
N ALA A 281 35.72 6.13 -9.08
CA ALA A 281 36.79 5.38 -9.75
C ALA A 281 37.90 6.28 -10.32
N GLU A 282 37.56 7.49 -10.79
CA GLU A 282 38.46 8.37 -11.51
C GLU A 282 38.96 9.56 -10.64
N GLY A 283 38.23 9.91 -9.56
CA GLY A 283 38.51 11.06 -8.69
C GLY A 283 39.57 10.76 -7.63
N SER A 284 40.20 11.81 -7.12
CA SER A 284 41.01 11.77 -5.89
C SER A 284 40.10 11.67 -4.64
N LEU A 285 40.67 11.43 -3.47
CA LEU A 285 39.94 11.45 -2.21
C LEU A 285 39.24 12.81 -1.98
N ASP A 286 39.91 13.90 -2.29
CA ASP A 286 39.35 15.25 -2.15
C ASP A 286 38.16 15.46 -3.11
N ASP A 287 38.21 14.93 -4.33
CA ASP A 287 37.10 15.00 -5.28
C ASP A 287 35.88 14.21 -4.79
N ILE A 288 36.10 13.05 -4.16
CA ILE A 288 35.06 12.22 -3.57
C ILE A 288 34.44 12.95 -2.37
N GLU A 289 35.22 13.55 -1.48
CA GLU A 289 34.72 14.34 -0.36
C GLU A 289 33.85 15.50 -0.84
N VAL A 290 34.29 16.25 -1.84
CA VAL A 290 33.49 17.34 -2.46
C VAL A 290 32.15 16.84 -3.05
N GLU A 291 32.12 15.67 -3.70
CA GLU A 291 30.89 15.07 -4.22
C GLU A 291 29.94 14.70 -3.07
N LEU A 292 30.45 14.13 -1.97
CA LEU A 292 29.65 13.76 -0.80
C LEU A 292 29.13 14.98 -0.05
N ASP A 293 29.94 16.03 0.12
CA ASP A 293 29.52 17.30 0.70
C ASP A 293 28.41 17.94 -0.14
N GLY A 294 28.55 17.97 -1.46
CA GLY A 294 27.53 18.45 -2.36
C GLY A 294 26.22 17.64 -2.30
N LEU A 295 26.29 16.34 -2.02
CA LEU A 295 25.10 15.51 -1.79
C LEU A 295 24.46 15.86 -0.44
N ALA A 296 25.25 16.02 0.60
CA ALA A 296 24.79 16.41 1.94
C ALA A 296 24.08 17.78 1.92
N ASP A 297 24.64 18.76 1.20
CA ASP A 297 24.03 20.08 1.02
C ASP A 297 22.67 20.00 0.31
N ARG A 298 22.55 19.14 -0.70
CA ARG A 298 21.24 18.91 -1.37
C ARG A 298 20.20 18.24 -0.48
N TYR A 299 20.65 17.37 0.45
CA TYR A 299 19.76 16.77 1.46
C TYR A 299 19.27 17.81 2.47
N GLY A 300 20.16 18.71 2.87
CA GLY A 300 19.89 19.78 3.84
C GLY A 300 20.00 19.31 5.29
N ALA A 301 20.49 20.18 6.15
CA ALA A 301 20.83 19.86 7.53
C ALA A 301 19.64 19.34 8.38
N ALA A 302 18.43 19.84 8.12
CA ALA A 302 17.24 19.39 8.84
C ALA A 302 16.89 17.93 8.52
N GLU A 303 16.92 17.55 7.23
CA GLU A 303 16.63 16.18 6.80
C GLU A 303 17.72 15.21 7.24
N LEU A 304 18.99 15.60 7.16
CA LEU A 304 20.12 14.80 7.67
C LEU A 304 19.98 14.50 9.17
N SER A 305 19.56 15.49 9.97
CA SER A 305 19.32 15.29 11.41
C SER A 305 18.19 14.31 11.70
N ILE A 306 17.08 14.39 10.94
CA ILE A 306 15.95 13.45 11.03
C ILE A 306 16.43 12.05 10.63
N SER A 307 17.10 11.91 9.51
CA SER A 307 17.58 10.65 8.97
C SER A 307 18.58 9.95 9.91
N THR A 308 19.50 10.72 10.55
CA THR A 308 20.43 10.18 11.54
C THR A 308 19.67 9.56 12.72
N ARG A 309 18.71 10.27 13.29
CA ARG A 309 17.91 9.76 14.42
C ARG A 309 17.10 8.51 14.04
N LEU A 310 16.43 8.52 12.88
CA LEU A 310 15.65 7.37 12.42
C LEU A 310 16.55 6.15 12.17
N SER A 311 17.73 6.34 11.58
CA SER A 311 18.66 5.23 11.36
C SER A 311 19.20 4.64 12.67
N GLU A 312 19.45 5.47 13.69
CA GLU A 312 19.83 4.98 15.01
C GLU A 312 18.73 4.11 15.67
N GLU A 313 17.47 4.49 15.52
CA GLU A 313 16.32 3.70 16.00
C GLU A 313 16.22 2.37 15.25
N MET A 314 16.34 2.38 13.91
CA MET A 314 16.38 1.16 13.10
C MET A 314 17.51 0.23 13.48
N PHE A 315 18.72 0.77 13.71
CA PHE A 315 19.90 -0.04 14.06
C PHE A 315 19.81 -0.61 15.49
N ARG A 316 19.08 0.03 16.41
CA ARG A 316 18.79 -0.55 17.73
C ARG A 316 17.77 -1.68 17.63
N ALA A 317 16.71 -1.51 16.84
CA ALA A 317 15.69 -2.54 16.63
C ALA A 317 16.24 -3.76 15.87
N GLY A 318 17.21 -3.58 15.00
CA GLY A 318 17.85 -4.66 14.21
C GLY A 318 18.91 -5.49 14.96
N ARG A 319 19.17 -5.23 16.23
CA ARG A 319 19.94 -6.12 17.11
C ARG A 319 19.00 -7.21 17.63
N VAL A 320 18.69 -8.18 16.77
CA VAL A 320 17.99 -9.40 17.17
C VAL A 320 19.02 -10.23 17.96
N ASP A 321 18.72 -10.55 19.22
CA ASP A 321 19.52 -11.49 19.99
C ASP A 321 19.45 -12.86 19.30
N PRO A 322 20.56 -13.59 19.12
CA PRO A 322 20.55 -14.88 18.44
C PRO A 322 19.64 -15.94 19.10
N GLU A 323 19.21 -15.71 20.33
CA GLU A 323 18.29 -16.61 21.05
C GLU A 323 16.81 -16.41 20.63
N ASP A 324 16.43 -15.27 20.04
CA ASP A 324 15.06 -15.00 19.58
C ASP A 324 14.74 -15.65 18.20
N ASP A 325 15.76 -16.03 17.42
CA ASP A 325 15.60 -16.66 16.09
C ASP A 325 15.02 -18.10 16.16
N LEU A 326 15.08 -18.76 17.31
CA LEU A 326 14.60 -20.15 17.47
C LEU A 326 13.10 -20.27 17.67
N GLU A 327 12.42 -19.24 18.19
CA GLU A 327 10.95 -19.26 18.37
C GLU A 327 10.17 -18.89 17.11
N LEU A 328 10.80 -18.25 16.11
CA LEU A 328 10.14 -17.85 14.85
C LEU A 328 10.13 -18.97 13.78
N MET A 329 10.92 -20.03 13.96
CA MET A 329 10.95 -21.17 13.02
C MET A 329 9.90 -22.26 13.35
N ASP A 330 9.26 -22.22 14.52
CA ASP A 330 8.26 -23.20 14.97
C ASP A 330 6.81 -22.64 14.98
N SER A 331 6.56 -21.46 14.44
CA SER A 331 5.23 -20.84 14.34
C SER A 331 4.86 -20.59 12.85
#